data_03921bf4ffc25af211454098afb2f435
#
_entry.id   03921bf4ffc25af211454098afb2f435
#
_cell.length_a   1.000
_cell.length_b   1.000
_cell.length_c   1.000
_cell.angle_alpha   90.00
_cell.angle_beta   90.00
_cell.angle_gamma   90.00
#
_symmetry.space_group_name_H-M   'P 1'
#
loop_
_entity.id
_entity.type
_entity.pdbx_description
1 polymer ?
#
loop_
_entity_poly.entity_id
_entity_poly.type
_entity_poly.pdbx_seq_one_letter_code
_entity_poly.pdbx_strand_id
1 'polypeptide(L)'
;MTTDEYQPVRVSRRIEAPAAEIFRVLSDPRRHLEIDGSKMLRGAVSDAVVTAVGDVFTMRMYYSEYGDYEMDNHVVEFEQDRRIGWEPWAGRGHPDTAPDSTAEARWGHVWSYELTPDGPDATIVTEIYDCSRAPEEERVDMDHGKIWAKVMAETLERLDRACTG
;
A
#
# COMPACT_ATOMS: atom_id res chain seq x y z
N MET A 1 -6.64 6.01 33.45
CA MET A 1 -6.86 6.58 32.11
C MET A 1 -6.22 5.69 31.06
N THR A 2 -7.03 4.96 30.36
CA THR A 2 -6.54 4.19 29.22
C THR A 2 -6.29 5.16 28.08
N THR A 3 -5.02 5.38 27.75
CA THR A 3 -4.68 5.93 26.46
C THR A 3 -5.22 4.97 25.41
N ASP A 4 -6.09 5.44 24.54
CA ASP A 4 -6.50 4.66 23.38
C ASP A 4 -5.21 4.32 22.62
N GLU A 5 -4.78 3.07 22.73
CA GLU A 5 -3.64 2.61 21.98
C GLU A 5 -4.00 2.69 20.50
N TYR A 6 -3.16 3.37 19.73
CA TYR A 6 -3.32 3.43 18.29
C TYR A 6 -3.35 2.01 17.71
N GLN A 7 -4.33 1.75 16.89
CA GLN A 7 -4.44 0.48 16.16
C GLN A 7 -4.41 0.73 14.66
N PRO A 8 -3.62 -0.03 13.90
CA PRO A 8 -3.66 0.06 12.44
C PRO A 8 -5.06 -0.22 11.90
N VAL A 9 -5.39 0.40 10.78
CA VAL A 9 -6.64 0.12 10.08
C VAL A 9 -6.47 -1.21 9.33
N ARG A 10 -7.41 -2.13 9.53
CA ARG A 10 -7.42 -3.45 8.89
C ARG A 10 -8.72 -3.65 8.13
N VAL A 11 -8.60 -4.06 6.87
CA VAL A 11 -9.74 -4.44 6.05
C VAL A 11 -9.44 -5.81 5.44
N SER A 12 -10.36 -6.74 5.57
CA SER A 12 -10.16 -8.12 5.09
C SER A 12 -11.21 -8.51 4.06
N ARG A 13 -10.81 -9.40 3.16
CA ARG A 13 -11.69 -10.02 2.18
C ARG A 13 -11.25 -11.44 1.89
N ARG A 14 -12.19 -12.37 1.86
CA ARG A 14 -11.93 -13.72 1.39
C ARG A 14 -11.99 -13.74 -0.14
N ILE A 15 -10.92 -14.21 -0.76
CA ILE A 15 -10.79 -14.30 -2.23
C ILE A 15 -10.62 -15.76 -2.61
N GLU A 16 -11.40 -16.23 -3.59
CA GLU A 16 -11.33 -17.61 -4.08
C GLU A 16 -10.21 -17.78 -5.09
N ALA A 17 -8.99 -17.62 -4.61
CA ALA A 17 -7.76 -17.82 -5.36
C ALA A 17 -6.65 -18.26 -4.41
N PRO A 18 -5.67 -19.05 -4.88
CA PRO A 18 -4.50 -19.43 -4.08
C PRO A 18 -3.68 -18.20 -3.69
N ALA A 19 -3.07 -18.24 -2.51
CA ALA A 19 -2.22 -17.16 -2.02
C ALA A 19 -1.11 -16.78 -3.01
N ALA A 20 -0.52 -17.76 -3.69
CA ALA A 20 0.54 -17.51 -4.67
C ALA A 20 0.06 -16.65 -5.87
N GLU A 21 -1.16 -16.84 -6.33
CA GLU A 21 -1.73 -16.05 -7.43
C GLU A 21 -2.01 -14.62 -7.00
N ILE A 22 -2.55 -14.44 -5.80
CA ILE A 22 -2.81 -13.13 -5.23
C ILE A 22 -1.50 -12.38 -5.00
N PHE A 23 -0.51 -13.07 -4.46
CA PHE A 23 0.80 -12.49 -4.19
C PHE A 23 1.52 -12.02 -5.45
N ARG A 24 1.33 -12.68 -6.58
CA ARG A 24 1.87 -12.25 -7.87
C ARG A 24 1.36 -10.87 -8.27
N VAL A 25 0.11 -10.56 -7.98
CA VAL A 25 -0.45 -9.22 -8.23
C VAL A 25 0.17 -8.20 -7.28
N LEU A 26 0.21 -8.52 -5.99
CA LEU A 26 0.69 -7.61 -4.95
C LEU A 26 2.18 -7.30 -5.09
N SER A 27 2.98 -8.26 -5.54
CA SER A 27 4.42 -8.09 -5.69
C SER A 27 4.87 -7.53 -7.04
N ASP A 28 3.94 -7.36 -7.98
CA ASP A 28 4.25 -6.80 -9.30
C ASP A 28 3.70 -5.37 -9.42
N PRO A 29 4.56 -4.34 -9.31
CA PRO A 29 4.11 -2.94 -9.40
C PRO A 29 3.34 -2.62 -10.68
N ARG A 30 3.63 -3.30 -11.79
CA ARG A 30 2.94 -3.10 -13.06
C ARG A 30 1.46 -3.48 -12.99
N ARG A 31 1.08 -4.29 -12.02
CA ARG A 31 -0.30 -4.76 -11.84
C ARG A 31 -1.07 -3.94 -10.79
N HIS A 32 -0.41 -3.05 -10.07
CA HIS A 32 -1.06 -2.26 -9.02
C HIS A 32 -2.15 -1.32 -9.57
N LEU A 33 -2.01 -0.86 -10.81
CA LEU A 33 -3.05 -0.03 -11.45
C LEU A 33 -4.39 -0.75 -11.55
N GLU A 34 -4.38 -2.07 -11.72
CA GLU A 34 -5.61 -2.88 -11.80
C GLU A 34 -6.40 -2.87 -10.49
N ILE A 35 -5.70 -2.74 -9.37
CA ILE A 35 -6.30 -2.89 -8.04
C ILE A 35 -6.44 -1.59 -7.26
N ASP A 36 -5.88 -0.49 -7.74
CA ASP A 36 -5.90 0.77 -7.01
C ASP A 36 -7.30 1.34 -6.85
N GLY A 37 -7.80 1.37 -5.62
CA GLY A 37 -9.08 1.96 -5.27
C GLY A 37 -9.04 3.47 -5.05
N SER A 38 -7.84 4.06 -4.93
CA SER A 38 -7.69 5.49 -4.66
C SER A 38 -7.91 6.38 -5.88
N LYS A 39 -7.71 5.84 -7.08
CA LYS A 39 -7.74 6.56 -8.36
C LYS A 39 -6.58 7.55 -8.54
N MET A 40 -5.62 7.54 -7.62
CA MET A 40 -4.43 8.40 -7.69
C MET A 40 -3.31 7.78 -8.52
N LEU A 41 -3.27 6.45 -8.60
CA LEU A 41 -2.23 5.72 -9.31
C LEU A 41 -2.43 5.83 -10.83
N ARG A 42 -1.35 6.12 -11.56
CA ARG A 42 -1.34 6.26 -13.02
C ARG A 42 -0.52 5.18 -13.73
N GLY A 43 0.30 4.45 -12.99
CA GLY A 43 1.10 3.36 -13.53
C GLY A 43 2.42 3.21 -12.81
N ALA A 44 3.18 2.18 -13.19
CA ALA A 44 4.49 1.91 -12.62
C ALA A 44 5.59 2.53 -13.47
N VAL A 45 6.56 3.14 -12.82
CA VAL A 45 7.86 3.48 -13.44
C VAL A 45 8.75 2.24 -13.40
N SER A 46 8.72 1.52 -12.27
CA SER A 46 9.48 0.28 -12.09
C SER A 46 8.86 -0.87 -12.87
N ASP A 47 9.69 -1.71 -13.45
CA ASP A 47 9.27 -2.87 -14.25
C ASP A 47 9.65 -4.21 -13.62
N ALA A 48 10.27 -4.19 -12.43
CA ALA A 48 10.70 -5.39 -11.72
C ALA A 48 9.71 -5.81 -10.63
N VAL A 49 9.54 -7.11 -10.48
CA VAL A 49 8.78 -7.70 -9.38
C VAL A 49 9.55 -7.50 -8.07
N VAL A 50 8.84 -7.21 -7.00
CA VAL A 50 9.41 -7.11 -5.65
C VAL A 50 9.80 -8.51 -5.17
N THR A 51 11.02 -8.65 -4.65
CA THR A 51 11.56 -9.95 -4.22
C THR A 51 12.07 -9.96 -2.78
N ALA A 52 12.29 -8.80 -2.17
CA ALA A 52 12.88 -8.73 -0.84
C ALA A 52 12.64 -7.38 -0.16
N VAL A 53 12.79 -7.37 1.17
CA VAL A 53 12.89 -6.12 1.94
C VAL A 53 14.10 -5.33 1.42
N GLY A 54 13.93 -4.01 1.29
CA GLY A 54 14.93 -3.12 0.74
C GLY A 54 14.75 -2.79 -0.73
N ASP A 55 13.93 -3.55 -1.44
CA ASP A 55 13.54 -3.18 -2.80
C ASP A 55 12.76 -1.87 -2.78
N VAL A 56 12.92 -1.07 -3.83
CA VAL A 56 12.20 0.18 -4.02
C VAL A 56 11.47 0.11 -5.35
N PHE A 57 10.19 0.39 -5.35
CA PHE A 57 9.45 0.51 -6.60
C PHE A 57 8.79 1.88 -6.69
N THR A 58 8.88 2.48 -7.86
CA THR A 58 8.40 3.84 -8.12
C THR A 58 7.12 3.81 -8.93
N MET A 59 6.12 4.56 -8.46
CA MET A 59 4.81 4.66 -9.09
C MET A 59 4.56 6.08 -9.57
N ARG A 60 3.91 6.20 -10.73
CA ARG A 60 3.38 7.49 -11.20
C ARG A 60 2.01 7.72 -10.59
N MET A 61 1.84 8.90 -10.02
CA MET A 61 0.64 9.29 -9.30
C MET A 61 0.10 10.61 -9.87
N TYR A 62 -1.15 10.87 -9.61
CA TYR A 62 -1.78 12.15 -9.88
C TYR A 62 -2.68 12.55 -8.71
N TYR A 63 -2.57 13.79 -8.31
CA TYR A 63 -3.48 14.41 -7.35
C TYR A 63 -3.78 15.82 -7.82
N SER A 64 -5.05 16.23 -7.77
CA SER A 64 -5.48 17.49 -8.36
C SER A 64 -4.73 18.72 -7.83
N GLU A 65 -4.28 18.68 -6.57
CA GLU A 65 -3.53 19.78 -5.95
C GLU A 65 -2.06 19.79 -6.35
N TYR A 66 -1.50 18.64 -6.76
CA TYR A 66 -0.07 18.51 -7.07
C TYR A 66 0.21 18.33 -8.56
N GLY A 67 -0.78 17.89 -9.33
CA GLY A 67 -0.55 17.41 -10.68
C GLY A 67 0.12 16.03 -10.69
N ASP A 68 0.95 15.77 -11.70
CA ASP A 68 1.67 14.50 -11.81
C ASP A 68 2.88 14.49 -10.88
N TYR A 69 3.07 13.37 -10.19
CA TYR A 69 4.23 13.16 -9.32
C TYR A 69 4.54 11.67 -9.22
N GLU A 70 5.67 11.35 -8.61
CA GLU A 70 6.09 9.97 -8.34
C GLU A 70 6.14 9.71 -6.84
N MET A 71 5.95 8.44 -6.49
CA MET A 71 6.13 7.93 -5.12
C MET A 71 7.14 6.80 -5.16
N ASP A 72 8.12 6.87 -4.27
CA ASP A 72 9.10 5.81 -4.09
C ASP A 72 8.68 4.95 -2.91
N ASN A 73 8.29 3.71 -3.20
CA ASN A 73 7.79 2.79 -2.18
C ASN A 73 8.91 1.86 -1.74
N HIS A 74 9.30 1.97 -0.48
CA HIS A 74 10.37 1.17 0.13
C HIS A 74 9.76 -0.06 0.77
N VAL A 75 10.12 -1.23 0.29
CA VAL A 75 9.61 -2.50 0.83
C VAL A 75 10.20 -2.74 2.20
N VAL A 76 9.35 -2.80 3.21
CA VAL A 76 9.74 -2.96 4.62
C VAL A 76 9.33 -4.32 5.19
N GLU A 77 8.43 -5.03 4.51
CA GLU A 77 7.97 -6.36 4.89
C GLU A 77 7.90 -7.23 3.64
N PHE A 78 8.44 -8.43 3.72
CA PHE A 78 8.36 -9.39 2.61
C PHE A 78 8.48 -10.82 3.14
N GLU A 79 7.45 -11.60 2.92
CA GLU A 79 7.44 -13.04 3.13
C GLU A 79 6.64 -13.65 1.99
N GLN A 80 7.28 -14.48 1.18
CA GLN A 80 6.70 -15.03 -0.05
C GLN A 80 5.33 -15.66 0.20
N ASP A 81 4.33 -15.23 -0.55
CA ASP A 81 2.94 -15.68 -0.52
C ASP A 81 2.21 -15.44 0.80
N ARG A 82 2.79 -14.68 1.72
CA ARG A 82 2.24 -14.44 3.06
C ARG A 82 2.09 -12.98 3.42
N ARG A 83 3.10 -12.16 3.12
CA ARG A 83 3.11 -10.79 3.57
C ARG A 83 3.98 -9.92 2.67
N ILE A 84 3.48 -8.73 2.36
CA ILE A 84 4.24 -7.70 1.66
C ILE A 84 3.78 -6.34 2.18
N GLY A 85 4.74 -5.45 2.42
CA GLY A 85 4.42 -4.11 2.89
C GLY A 85 5.48 -3.11 2.46
N TRP A 86 5.06 -1.86 2.30
CA TRP A 86 5.95 -0.80 1.87
C TRP A 86 5.63 0.52 2.54
N GLU A 87 6.66 1.36 2.64
CA GLU A 87 6.56 2.72 3.14
C GLU A 87 6.74 3.67 1.96
N PRO A 88 5.71 4.49 1.63
CA PRO A 88 5.82 5.49 0.57
C PRO A 88 6.68 6.68 1.02
N TRP A 89 7.60 7.09 0.14
CA TRP A 89 8.38 8.31 0.30
C TRP A 89 8.07 9.24 -0.88
N ALA A 90 8.12 10.56 -0.65
CA ALA A 90 7.94 11.53 -1.72
C ALA A 90 9.01 11.35 -2.80
N GLY A 91 8.56 11.16 -4.03
CA GLY A 91 9.42 11.03 -5.18
C GLY A 91 9.41 12.29 -6.05
N ARG A 92 9.82 12.13 -7.29
CA ARG A 92 9.92 13.22 -8.26
C ARG A 92 8.60 13.94 -8.46
N GLY A 93 8.62 15.26 -8.42
CA GLY A 93 7.42 16.09 -8.65
C GLY A 93 6.51 16.25 -7.46
N HIS A 94 6.75 15.56 -6.35
CA HIS A 94 5.96 15.72 -5.14
C HIS A 94 6.37 17.01 -4.41
N PRO A 95 5.42 17.83 -3.93
CA PRO A 95 5.74 19.10 -3.25
C PRO A 95 6.61 18.95 -2.00
N ASP A 96 6.57 17.79 -1.34
CA ASP A 96 7.38 17.53 -0.14
C ASP A 96 8.81 17.10 -0.46
N THR A 97 9.14 16.90 -1.76
CA THR A 97 10.49 16.58 -2.20
C THR A 97 11.27 17.89 -2.35
N ALA A 98 12.17 18.17 -1.41
CA ALA A 98 13.01 19.35 -1.50
C ALA A 98 14.23 19.08 -2.39
N PRO A 99 14.51 19.95 -3.39
CA PRO A 99 15.64 19.74 -4.33
C PRO A 99 17.00 19.64 -3.65
N ASP A 100 17.18 20.32 -2.53
CA ASP A 100 18.43 20.40 -1.79
C ASP A 100 18.43 19.58 -0.49
N SER A 101 17.36 18.83 -0.26
CA SER A 101 17.23 18.04 0.97
C SER A 101 17.90 16.69 0.79
N THR A 102 18.83 16.38 1.69
CA THR A 102 19.35 15.03 1.85
C THR A 102 18.44 14.19 2.73
N ALA A 103 17.45 14.81 3.35
CA ALA A 103 16.44 14.14 4.12
C ALA A 103 15.30 13.72 3.19
N GLU A 104 15.09 12.44 3.07
CA GLU A 104 13.99 11.86 2.31
C GLU A 104 12.68 12.23 2.99
N ALA A 105 11.67 12.64 2.21
CA ALA A 105 10.37 12.99 2.75
C ALA A 105 9.61 11.73 3.14
N ARG A 106 9.67 11.41 4.41
CA ARG A 106 9.00 10.25 5.04
C ARG A 106 7.86 10.74 5.91
N TRP A 107 6.68 10.21 5.66
CA TRP A 107 5.48 10.58 6.43
C TRP A 107 5.15 9.58 7.53
N GLY A 108 5.80 8.43 7.55
CA GLY A 108 5.55 7.39 8.55
C GLY A 108 4.32 6.54 8.27
N HIS A 109 3.96 6.38 7.01
CA HIS A 109 2.84 5.52 6.59
C HIS A 109 3.38 4.19 6.08
N VAL A 110 2.79 3.09 6.53
CA VAL A 110 3.11 1.76 6.01
C VAL A 110 1.83 1.10 5.53
N TRP A 111 1.86 0.64 4.29
CA TRP A 111 0.79 -0.16 3.69
C TRP A 111 1.28 -1.60 3.59
N SER A 112 0.49 -2.53 4.08
CA SER A 112 0.85 -3.94 3.99
C SER A 112 -0.34 -4.82 3.70
N TYR A 113 -0.04 -6.02 3.19
CA TYR A 113 -1.03 -7.06 2.91
C TYR A 113 -0.56 -8.34 3.59
N GLU A 114 -1.50 -8.99 4.25
CA GLU A 114 -1.29 -10.27 4.93
C GLU A 114 -2.22 -11.30 4.30
N LEU A 115 -1.66 -12.42 3.87
CA LEU A 115 -2.39 -13.49 3.20
C LEU A 115 -2.46 -14.70 4.11
N THR A 116 -3.67 -15.11 4.47
CA THR A 116 -3.92 -16.28 5.29
C THR A 116 -4.66 -17.31 4.43
N PRO A 117 -4.02 -18.42 4.03
CA PRO A 117 -4.69 -19.45 3.25
C PRO A 117 -5.93 -20.00 3.98
N ASP A 118 -7.01 -20.16 3.22
CA ASP A 118 -8.25 -20.78 3.69
C ASP A 118 -8.53 -21.98 2.77
N GLY A 119 -7.72 -23.01 2.92
CA GLY A 119 -7.66 -24.14 2.00
C GLY A 119 -6.74 -23.85 0.80
N PRO A 120 -6.64 -24.79 -0.17
CA PRO A 120 -5.72 -24.64 -1.30
C PRO A 120 -6.16 -23.61 -2.33
N ASP A 121 -7.45 -23.30 -2.40
CA ASP A 121 -8.03 -22.50 -3.47
C ASP A 121 -8.61 -21.16 -3.02
N ALA A 122 -8.47 -20.82 -1.73
CA ALA A 122 -8.97 -19.57 -1.19
C ALA A 122 -8.01 -18.96 -0.19
N THR A 123 -8.07 -17.64 -0.04
CA THR A 123 -7.20 -16.88 0.84
C THR A 123 -7.97 -15.73 1.49
N ILE A 124 -7.72 -15.50 2.77
CA ILE A 124 -8.19 -14.29 3.43
C ILE A 124 -7.08 -13.26 3.29
N VAL A 125 -7.37 -12.18 2.59
CA VAL A 125 -6.43 -11.08 2.37
C VAL A 125 -6.80 -9.94 3.31
N THR A 126 -5.84 -9.48 4.10
CA THR A 126 -6.00 -8.33 4.98
C THR A 126 -5.07 -7.23 4.53
N GLU A 127 -5.63 -6.09 4.16
CA GLU A 127 -4.87 -4.87 3.92
C GLU A 127 -4.76 -4.10 5.22
N ILE A 128 -3.57 -3.62 5.53
CA ILE A 128 -3.24 -2.94 6.78
C ILE A 128 -2.63 -1.59 6.47
N TYR A 129 -3.19 -0.54 7.06
CA TYR A 129 -2.63 0.80 7.00
C TYR A 129 -2.18 1.22 8.40
N ASP A 130 -0.89 1.48 8.54
CA ASP A 130 -0.26 1.86 9.81
C ASP A 130 0.35 3.26 9.68
N CYS A 131 -0.18 4.22 10.43
CA CYS A 131 0.37 5.57 10.52
C CYS A 131 0.93 5.88 11.92
N SER A 132 1.33 4.85 12.66
CA SER A 132 1.84 5.02 14.05
C SER A 132 3.07 5.93 14.14
N ARG A 133 3.87 6.01 13.07
CA ARG A 133 5.07 6.85 13.02
C ARG A 133 4.79 8.25 12.46
N ALA A 134 3.60 8.51 11.96
CA ALA A 134 3.22 9.84 11.51
C ALA A 134 3.05 10.77 12.71
N PRO A 135 3.27 12.10 12.54
CA PRO A 135 3.00 13.05 13.59
C PRO A 135 1.56 12.97 14.09
N GLU A 136 1.36 13.18 15.39
CA GLU A 136 0.04 13.07 16.02
C GLU A 136 -1.01 13.95 15.32
N GLU A 137 -0.64 15.16 14.95
CA GLU A 137 -1.52 16.08 14.24
C GLU A 137 -2.05 15.49 12.93
N GLU A 138 -1.16 14.87 12.15
CA GLU A 138 -1.55 14.21 10.91
C GLU A 138 -2.44 12.99 11.16
N ARG A 139 -2.15 12.22 12.21
CA ARG A 139 -2.99 11.07 12.57
C ARG A 139 -4.40 11.50 12.94
N VAL A 140 -4.54 12.58 13.68
CA VAL A 140 -5.84 13.13 14.07
C VAL A 140 -6.61 13.61 12.85
N ASP A 141 -5.95 14.32 11.93
CA ASP A 141 -6.56 14.81 10.69
C ASP A 141 -7.08 13.69 9.81
N MET A 142 -6.41 12.54 9.84
CA MET A 142 -6.83 11.35 9.07
C MET A 142 -7.77 10.41 9.87
N ASP A 143 -8.23 10.84 11.04
CA ASP A 143 -8.99 9.98 11.94
C ASP A 143 -8.25 8.65 12.19
N HIS A 144 -6.95 8.76 12.52
CA HIS A 144 -6.04 7.63 12.74
C HIS A 144 -5.99 6.64 11.56
N GLY A 145 -6.19 7.14 10.36
CA GLY A 145 -6.16 6.36 9.13
C GLY A 145 -7.52 5.80 8.68
N LYS A 146 -8.56 5.98 9.47
CA LYS A 146 -9.89 5.45 9.15
C LYS A 146 -10.49 6.02 7.87
N ILE A 147 -10.02 7.21 7.44
CA ILE A 147 -10.45 7.79 6.16
C ILE A 147 -10.12 6.88 4.97
N TRP A 148 -9.13 5.97 5.12
CA TRP A 148 -8.70 5.07 4.06
C TRP A 148 -9.50 3.77 3.98
N ALA A 149 -10.32 3.45 4.99
CA ALA A 149 -10.99 2.16 5.06
C ALA A 149 -11.83 1.83 3.82
N LYS A 150 -12.54 2.81 3.27
CA LYS A 150 -13.36 2.64 2.07
C LYS A 150 -12.49 2.36 0.84
N VAL A 151 -11.39 3.09 0.67
CA VAL A 151 -10.44 2.91 -0.42
C VAL A 151 -9.81 1.52 -0.33
N MET A 152 -9.44 1.09 0.87
CA MET A 152 -8.86 -0.23 1.13
C MET A 152 -9.85 -1.35 0.74
N ALA A 153 -11.12 -1.21 1.14
CA ALA A 153 -12.16 -2.17 0.77
C ALA A 153 -12.33 -2.25 -0.75
N GLU A 154 -12.30 -1.13 -1.45
CA GLU A 154 -12.39 -1.07 -2.90
C GLU A 154 -11.17 -1.72 -3.58
N THR A 155 -9.99 -1.49 -3.03
CA THR A 155 -8.76 -2.14 -3.51
C THR A 155 -8.87 -3.66 -3.41
N LEU A 156 -9.36 -4.19 -2.29
CA LEU A 156 -9.54 -5.63 -2.11
C LEU A 156 -10.60 -6.21 -3.04
N GLU A 157 -11.65 -5.46 -3.33
CA GLU A 157 -12.66 -5.85 -4.33
C GLU A 157 -12.04 -5.97 -5.72
N ARG A 158 -11.21 -5.01 -6.11
CA ARG A 158 -10.51 -5.01 -7.38
C ARG A 158 -9.48 -6.15 -7.45
N LEU A 159 -8.78 -6.40 -6.37
CA LEU A 159 -7.85 -7.53 -6.25
C LEU A 159 -8.59 -8.87 -6.46
N ASP A 160 -9.76 -9.01 -5.85
CA ASP A 160 -10.61 -10.19 -6.05
C ASP A 160 -10.95 -10.38 -7.53
N ARG A 161 -11.42 -9.34 -8.21
CA ARG A 161 -11.74 -9.40 -9.63
C ARG A 161 -10.52 -9.73 -10.49
N ALA A 162 -9.37 -9.18 -10.16
CA ALA A 162 -8.12 -9.44 -10.88
C ALA A 162 -7.70 -10.91 -10.79
N CYS A 163 -8.03 -11.58 -9.69
CA CYS A 163 -7.64 -12.98 -9.44
C CYS A 163 -8.72 -14.00 -9.79
N THR A 164 -10.00 -13.58 -9.84
CA THR A 164 -11.14 -14.50 -10.02
C THR A 164 -12.01 -14.18 -11.24
N GLY A 165 -11.84 -13.00 -11.79
CA GLY A 165 -12.63 -12.52 -12.94
C GLY A 165 -12.20 -13.03 -14.29
#